data_e432d5dd19f2a0ef21100800d5782fc0
#
_entry.id   e432d5dd19f2a0ef21100800d5782fc0
#
_cell.length_a   1.000
_cell.length_b   1.000
_cell.length_c   1.000
_cell.angle_alpha   90.00
_cell.angle_beta   90.00
_cell.angle_gamma   90.00
#
_symmetry.space_group_name_H-M   'P 1'
#
loop_
_entity.id
_entity.type
_entity.pdbx_description
1 polymer ?
#
loop_
_entity_poly.entity_id
_entity_poly.type
_entity_poly.pdbx_seq_one_letter_code
_entity_poly.pdbx_strand_id
1 'polypeptide(L)'
;GNPAKRTFQALRIEVNDELGALERALPAAITALRVGGRLVVLAYHSLEDRIVKRSFAAGASVSAPVDLPVVPEQDLPQLRLLTRGAEQASAGEEAANPRAGSVRLRAVERIRAAA
;
A
#
# COMPACT_ATOMS: atom_id res chain seq x y z
N GLY A 1 -31.40 14.60 18.79
CA GLY A 1 -30.37 14.75 17.78
C GLY A 1 -30.80 14.31 16.41
N ASN A 2 -30.05 14.66 15.41
CA ASN A 2 -30.32 14.27 14.03
C ASN A 2 -29.84 12.82 13.79
N PRO A 3 -30.72 11.84 13.48
CA PRO A 3 -30.32 10.45 13.25
C PRO A 3 -29.33 10.29 12.11
N ALA A 4 -29.44 11.09 11.04
CA ALA A 4 -28.52 11.05 9.91
C ALA A 4 -27.10 11.45 10.34
N LYS A 5 -26.95 12.45 11.21
CA LYS A 5 -25.67 12.89 11.72
C LYS A 5 -24.95 11.78 12.50
N ARG A 6 -25.69 11.03 13.33
CA ARG A 6 -25.14 9.89 14.07
C ARG A 6 -24.71 8.77 13.14
N THR A 7 -25.49 8.48 12.10
CA THR A 7 -25.17 7.47 11.11
C THR A 7 -23.88 7.82 10.36
N PHE A 8 -23.75 9.06 9.89
CA PHE A 8 -22.53 9.51 9.21
C PHE A 8 -21.30 9.48 10.12
N GLN A 9 -21.46 9.83 11.38
CA GLN A 9 -20.37 9.78 12.35
C GLN A 9 -19.92 8.34 12.61
N ALA A 10 -20.84 7.40 12.75
CA ALA A 10 -20.53 5.99 12.92
C ALA A 10 -19.80 5.41 11.70
N LEU A 11 -20.25 5.73 10.49
CA LEU A 11 -19.58 5.30 9.26
C LEU A 11 -18.17 5.87 9.15
N ARG A 12 -17.97 7.11 9.55
CA ARG A 12 -16.64 7.75 9.55
C ARG A 12 -15.67 7.05 10.51
N ILE A 13 -16.13 6.69 11.69
CA ILE A 13 -15.33 5.94 12.67
C ILE A 13 -14.95 4.58 12.12
N GLU A 14 -15.90 3.86 11.53
CA GLU A 14 -15.66 2.54 10.96
C GLU A 14 -14.65 2.59 9.81
N VAL A 15 -14.76 3.55 8.91
CA VAL A 15 -13.82 3.74 7.80
C VAL A 15 -12.41 4.06 8.34
N ASN A 16 -12.30 4.92 9.35
CA ASN A 16 -11.02 5.24 9.96
C ASN A 16 -10.37 4.03 10.62
N ASP A 17 -11.15 3.15 11.26
CA ASP A 17 -10.64 1.92 11.85
C ASP A 17 -10.14 0.95 10.78
N GLU A 18 -10.83 0.84 9.65
CA GLU A 18 -10.40 0.02 8.53
C GLU A 18 -9.10 0.54 7.91
N LEU A 19 -8.98 1.85 7.72
CA LEU A 19 -7.75 2.47 7.21
C LEU A 19 -6.59 2.28 8.19
N GLY A 20 -6.84 2.43 9.48
CA GLY A 20 -5.85 2.16 10.53
C GLY A 20 -5.40 0.71 10.54
N ALA A 21 -6.33 -0.23 10.34
CA ALA A 21 -6.00 -1.64 10.23
C ALA A 21 -5.09 -1.91 9.03
N LEU A 22 -5.36 -1.28 7.89
CA LEU A 22 -4.53 -1.39 6.70
C LEU A 22 -3.12 -0.84 6.96
N GLU A 23 -3.01 0.31 7.60
CA GLU A 23 -1.72 0.91 7.96
C GLU A 23 -0.86 0.01 8.85
N ARG A 24 -1.49 -0.78 9.71
CA ARG A 24 -0.80 -1.75 10.57
C ARG A 24 -0.49 -3.05 9.86
N ALA A 25 -1.40 -3.50 9.01
CA ALA A 25 -1.27 -4.78 8.30
C ALA A 25 -0.16 -4.76 7.26
N LEU A 26 0.06 -3.65 6.57
CA LEU A 26 1.06 -3.57 5.52
C LEU A 26 2.48 -3.78 6.01
N PRO A 27 2.97 -3.10 7.07
CA PRO A 27 4.30 -3.37 7.61
C PRO A 27 4.44 -4.82 8.10
N ALA A 28 3.40 -5.37 8.72
CA ALA A 28 3.42 -6.75 9.19
C ALA A 28 3.51 -7.74 8.02
N ALA A 29 2.76 -7.52 6.95
CA ALA A 29 2.81 -8.35 5.75
C ALA A 29 4.18 -8.29 5.07
N ILE A 30 4.75 -7.11 4.96
CA ILE A 30 6.08 -6.90 4.38
C ILE A 30 7.14 -7.64 5.20
N THR A 31 7.08 -7.52 6.52
CA THR A 31 8.02 -8.19 7.43
C THR A 31 7.90 -9.72 7.32
N ALA A 32 6.70 -10.23 7.07
CA ALA A 32 6.46 -11.66 6.93
C ALA A 32 6.95 -12.23 5.60
N LEU A 33 7.24 -11.39 4.60
CA LEU A 33 7.75 -11.87 3.31
C LEU A 33 9.17 -12.40 3.46
N ARG A 34 9.44 -13.56 2.88
CA ARG A 34 10.82 -14.01 2.64
C ARG A 34 11.45 -13.17 1.53
N VAL A 35 12.77 -13.19 1.42
CA VAL A 35 13.46 -12.61 0.26
C VAL A 35 12.99 -13.34 -1.01
N GLY A 36 12.60 -12.58 -2.01
CA GLY A 36 11.97 -13.10 -3.22
C GLY A 36 10.44 -13.21 -3.12
N GLY A 37 9.87 -13.06 -1.93
CA GLY A 37 8.43 -13.04 -1.74
C GLY A 37 7.79 -11.78 -2.31
N ARG A 38 6.55 -11.88 -2.74
CA ARG A 38 5.82 -10.80 -3.36
C ARG A 38 4.54 -10.50 -2.60
N LEU A 39 4.20 -9.22 -2.51
CA LEU A 39 2.96 -8.76 -1.93
C LEU A 39 2.20 -7.96 -2.98
N VAL A 40 0.97 -8.37 -3.23
CA VAL A 40 0.06 -7.70 -4.16
C VAL A 40 -1.11 -7.17 -3.36
N VAL A 41 -1.44 -5.90 -3.54
CA VAL A 41 -2.56 -5.25 -2.85
C VAL A 41 -3.50 -4.64 -3.86
N LEU A 42 -4.78 -4.93 -3.70
CA LEU A 42 -5.86 -4.31 -4.46
C LEU A 42 -6.56 -3.30 -3.55
N ALA A 43 -6.54 -2.04 -3.94
CA ALA A 43 -7.24 -0.98 -3.23
C ALA A 43 -8.46 -0.56 -4.05
N TYR A 44 -9.58 -0.31 -3.37
CA TYR A 44 -10.86 0.00 -4.00
C TYR A 44 -11.24 1.47 -3.94
N HIS A 45 -10.49 2.27 -3.19
CA HIS A 45 -10.67 3.73 -3.17
C HIS A 45 -9.34 4.44 -2.90
N SER A 46 -9.34 5.76 -3.15
CA SER A 46 -8.13 6.58 -3.16
C SER A 46 -7.39 6.63 -1.83
N LEU A 47 -8.10 6.58 -0.70
CA LEU A 47 -7.46 6.63 0.62
C LEU A 47 -6.68 5.34 0.90
N GLU A 48 -7.26 4.19 0.57
CA GLU A 48 -6.55 2.91 0.66
C GLU A 48 -5.32 2.90 -0.23
N ASP A 49 -5.49 3.31 -1.48
CA ASP A 49 -4.38 3.33 -2.45
C ASP A 49 -3.23 4.23 -1.98
N ARG A 50 -3.53 5.37 -1.37
CA ARG A 50 -2.52 6.27 -0.82
C ARG A 50 -1.71 5.62 0.29
N ILE A 51 -2.36 4.89 1.17
CA ILE A 51 -1.70 4.15 2.27
C ILE A 51 -0.76 3.11 1.69
N VAL A 52 -1.21 2.32 0.71
CA VAL A 52 -0.40 1.30 0.05
C VAL A 52 0.79 1.94 -0.66
N LYS A 53 0.55 2.99 -1.43
CA LYS A 53 1.60 3.74 -2.14
C LYS A 53 2.70 4.21 -1.19
N ARG A 54 2.33 4.83 -0.08
CA ARG A 54 3.29 5.34 0.91
C ARG A 54 4.07 4.23 1.58
N SER A 55 3.41 3.15 1.95
CA SER A 55 4.06 2.00 2.58
C SER A 55 5.07 1.34 1.65
N PHE A 56 4.71 1.15 0.40
CA PHE A 56 5.59 0.53 -0.60
C PHE A 56 6.76 1.46 -0.96
N ALA A 57 6.51 2.74 -1.11
CA ALA A 57 7.55 3.72 -1.41
C ALA A 57 8.57 3.79 -0.27
N ALA A 58 8.13 3.74 0.97
CA ALA A 58 9.04 3.74 2.12
C ALA A 58 9.97 2.53 2.11
N GLY A 59 9.45 1.34 1.79
CA GLY A 59 10.27 0.13 1.71
C GLY A 59 11.20 0.10 0.49
N ALA A 60 10.86 0.81 -0.56
CA ALA A 60 11.64 0.85 -1.81
C ALA A 60 12.66 2.00 -1.85
N SER A 61 12.77 2.79 -0.80
CA SER A 61 13.63 3.97 -0.73
C SER A 61 14.84 3.73 0.15
N VAL A 62 15.91 4.47 -0.12
CA VAL A 62 17.09 4.52 0.74
C VAL A 62 16.78 5.41 1.94
N SER A 63 17.02 4.89 3.15
CA SER A 63 16.72 5.61 4.39
C SER A 63 17.88 6.52 4.85
N ALA A 64 19.08 6.36 4.28
CA ALA A 64 20.26 7.12 4.66
C ALA A 64 20.24 8.53 4.08
N PRO A 65 20.93 9.50 4.73
CA PRO A 65 21.15 10.82 4.14
C PRO A 65 21.81 10.73 2.75
N VAL A 66 21.37 11.60 1.85
CA VAL A 66 21.78 11.58 0.43
C VAL A 66 23.29 11.82 0.24
N ASP A 67 23.92 12.53 1.16
CA ASP A 67 25.31 12.94 1.07
C ASP A 67 26.31 11.92 1.64
N LEU A 68 25.87 10.76 2.10
CA LEU A 68 26.76 9.71 2.55
C LEU A 68 27.47 9.05 1.36
N PRO A 69 28.82 8.87 1.41
CA PRO A 69 29.54 8.23 0.31
C PRO A 69 29.23 6.73 0.18
N VAL A 70 28.84 6.08 1.27
CA VAL A 70 28.45 4.66 1.30
C VAL A 70 27.17 4.55 2.10
N VAL A 71 26.16 3.90 1.52
CA VAL A 71 24.90 3.65 2.22
C VAL A 71 25.04 2.40 3.07
N PRO A 72 24.80 2.48 4.39
CA PRO A 72 24.79 1.28 5.23
C PRO A 72 23.77 0.26 4.71
N GLU A 73 24.07 -1.02 4.85
CA GLU A 73 23.21 -2.10 4.35
C GLU A 73 21.81 -2.02 4.92
N GLN A 74 21.66 -1.67 6.19
CA GLN A 74 20.35 -1.53 6.85
C GLN A 74 19.48 -0.43 6.26
N ASP A 75 20.08 0.55 5.57
CA ASP A 75 19.38 1.68 4.95
C ASP A 75 19.12 1.46 3.46
N LEU A 76 19.57 0.34 2.90
CA LEU A 76 19.28 -0.02 1.52
C LEU A 76 17.80 -0.42 1.38
N PRO A 77 17.20 -0.24 0.20
CA PRO A 77 15.83 -0.62 -0.03
C PRO A 77 15.60 -2.11 0.26
N GLN A 78 14.54 -2.43 0.99
CA GLN A 78 14.14 -3.81 1.27
C GLN A 78 13.17 -4.33 0.23
N LEU A 79 12.50 -3.44 -0.49
CA LEU A 79 11.49 -3.76 -1.48
C LEU A 79 11.88 -3.23 -2.84
N ARG A 80 11.40 -3.93 -3.86
CA ARG A 80 11.42 -3.45 -5.24
C ARG A 80 9.98 -3.31 -5.71
N LEU A 81 9.63 -2.15 -6.27
CA LEU A 81 8.32 -1.93 -6.85
C LEU A 81 8.19 -2.75 -8.14
N LEU A 82 7.17 -3.57 -8.24
CA LEU A 82 6.89 -4.37 -9.43
C LEU A 82 5.93 -3.66 -10.39
N THR A 83 5.18 -2.68 -9.88
CA THR A 83 4.26 -1.87 -10.67
C THR A 83 4.78 -0.44 -10.78
N ARG A 84 4.62 0.17 -11.94
CA ARG A 84 4.86 1.60 -12.14
C ARG A 84 3.62 2.37 -11.73
N GLY A 85 3.60 2.86 -10.49
CA GLY A 85 2.38 3.40 -9.93
C GLY A 85 1.34 2.29 -9.75
N ALA A 86 0.08 2.64 -9.70
CA ALA A 86 -0.99 1.67 -9.57
C ALA A 86 -1.45 1.20 -10.94
N GLU A 87 -1.61 -0.11 -11.11
CA GLU A 87 -2.26 -0.67 -12.28
C GLU A 87 -3.77 -0.61 -12.11
N GLN A 88 -4.45 -0.33 -13.20
CA GLN A 88 -5.90 -0.20 -13.25
C GLN A 88 -6.49 -1.34 -14.09
N ALA A 89 -7.80 -1.57 -13.91
CA ALA A 89 -8.51 -2.52 -14.73
C ALA A 89 -8.46 -2.10 -16.22
N SER A 90 -8.41 -3.08 -17.10
CA SER A 90 -8.52 -2.82 -18.54
C SER A 90 -9.92 -2.29 -18.88
N ALA A 91 -10.05 -1.67 -20.05
CA ALA A 91 -11.35 -1.22 -20.56
C ALA A 91 -12.36 -2.37 -20.65
N GLY A 92 -11.90 -3.57 -21.04
CA GLY A 92 -12.74 -4.75 -21.10
C GLY A 92 -13.23 -5.22 -19.73
N GLU A 93 -12.34 -5.21 -18.73
CA GLU A 93 -12.71 -5.56 -17.36
C GLU A 93 -13.70 -4.56 -16.78
N GLU A 94 -13.48 -3.27 -17.02
CA GLU A 94 -14.39 -2.22 -16.53
C GLU A 94 -15.75 -2.30 -17.21
N ALA A 95 -15.81 -2.62 -18.48
CA ALA A 95 -17.06 -2.81 -19.21
C ALA A 95 -17.84 -4.01 -18.67
N ALA A 96 -17.15 -5.11 -18.31
CA ALA A 96 -17.76 -6.29 -17.73
C ALA A 96 -18.18 -6.08 -16.26
N ASN A 97 -17.43 -5.26 -15.52
CA ASN A 97 -17.69 -4.96 -14.11
C ASN A 97 -17.35 -3.49 -13.83
N PRO A 98 -18.35 -2.60 -13.78
CA PRO A 98 -18.10 -1.17 -13.53
C PRO A 98 -17.34 -0.87 -12.24
N ARG A 99 -17.44 -1.74 -11.23
CA ARG A 99 -16.71 -1.57 -9.96
C ARG A 99 -15.20 -1.73 -10.13
N ALA A 100 -14.76 -2.42 -11.17
CA ALA A 100 -13.34 -2.61 -11.45
C ALA A 100 -12.63 -1.30 -11.81
N GLY A 101 -13.35 -0.28 -12.27
CA GLY A 101 -12.78 1.02 -12.61
C GLY A 101 -12.10 1.74 -11.45
N SER A 102 -12.53 1.48 -10.21
CA SER A 102 -11.95 2.10 -9.02
C SER A 102 -10.78 1.31 -8.43
N VAL A 103 -10.55 0.08 -8.90
CA VAL A 103 -9.50 -0.78 -8.37
C VAL A 103 -8.12 -0.28 -8.78
N ARG A 104 -7.20 -0.28 -7.81
CA ARG A 104 -5.78 0.03 -8.03
C ARG A 104 -4.96 -1.13 -7.50
N LEU A 105 -4.13 -1.71 -8.35
CA LEU A 105 -3.25 -2.83 -8.00
C LEU A 105 -1.83 -2.32 -7.88
N ARG A 106 -1.19 -2.62 -6.74
CA ARG A 106 0.23 -2.36 -6.52
C ARG A 106 0.91 -3.62 -6.02
N ALA A 107 2.14 -3.84 -6.47
CA ALA A 107 2.90 -5.03 -6.10
C ALA A 107 4.34 -4.68 -5.78
N VAL A 108 4.89 -5.39 -4.82
CA VAL A 108 6.31 -5.30 -4.42
C VAL A 108 6.90 -6.68 -4.28
N GLU A 109 8.23 -6.74 -4.40
CA GLU A 109 9.01 -7.93 -4.08
C GLU A 109 10.01 -7.60 -2.99
N ARG A 110 10.18 -8.49 -2.02
CA ARG A 110 11.21 -8.34 -1.01
C ARG A 110 12.56 -8.75 -1.60
N ILE A 111 13.52 -7.82 -1.56
CA ILE A 111 14.85 -8.05 -2.14
C ILE A 111 15.95 -8.16 -1.11
N ARG A 112 15.70 -7.78 0.17
CA ARG A 112 16.64 -7.90 1.28
C ARG A 112 15.94 -8.37 2.53
N ALA A 113 16.65 -9.12 3.35
CA ALA A 113 16.18 -9.46 4.68
C ALA A 113 16.13 -8.21 5.55
N ALA A 114 15.25 -8.22 6.57
CA ALA A 114 15.24 -7.17 7.58
C ALA A 114 16.56 -7.18 8.33
N ALA A 115 17.09 -5.99 8.58
CA ALA A 115 18.32 -5.82 9.34
C ALA A 115 18.09 -6.14 10.83
#